data_956b887d3c7c7676dd3376e35fb7fdc9
#
_entry.id   956b887d3c7c7676dd3376e35fb7fdc9
#
_cell.length_a   1.000
_cell.length_b   1.000
_cell.length_c   1.000
_cell.angle_alpha   90.00
_cell.angle_beta   90.00
_cell.angle_gamma   90.00
#
_symmetry.space_group_name_H-M   'P 1'
#
loop_
_entity.id
_entity.type
_entity.pdbx_description
1 polymer ?
#
loop_
_entity_poly.entity_id
_entity_poly.type
_entity_poly.pdbx_seq_one_letter_code
_entity_poly.pdbx_strand_id
1 'polypeptide(L)'
;MILWIEVGLFFVKDMAESPVSTHDPKSDNSESGPTPQEQKQMESAYANMKRKMAMQEIGKKIKHKIMVLSGKGGVGKSTVSTGLALSLAQQGHTVGILDIDITGPNVPKMMGLDGKRLHVEQGRIHPAQGHLGVKVISMAFLLEDEDTPVVWRGPIKLGAIQQFIADVEWGELDYLVIDFPPGTSDEPLTVAQSLPDIDGMVIVTTPQDVALLDSRKSITFSESLKVPVIGVVENMSGYTIQGKASPNSEVEIYGPSGKKHGITTDDNGSFSVTLDIFKQGGGKATAEEFGVPFLGELPFDPGFVRGGDDGVHRICLLYTSDAADE
;
A
#
# COMPACT_ATOMS: atom_id res chain seq x y z
N MET A 1 -9.00 27.50 -3.22
CA MET A 1 -9.00 27.99 -1.83
C MET A 1 -10.35 27.88 -1.11
N ILE A 2 -11.48 27.92 -1.80
CA ILE A 2 -12.82 27.84 -1.15
C ILE A 2 -13.30 26.39 -0.94
N LEU A 3 -12.91 25.45 -1.79
CA LEU A 3 -13.33 24.04 -1.68
C LEU A 3 -12.64 23.27 -0.52
N TRP A 4 -11.46 23.70 -0.12
CA TRP A 4 -10.69 23.13 1.00
C TRP A 4 -11.29 23.45 2.37
N ILE A 5 -11.95 24.59 2.47
CA ILE A 5 -12.60 25.03 3.70
C ILE A 5 -13.82 24.15 4.00
N GLU A 6 -14.53 23.67 2.98
CA GLU A 6 -15.70 22.81 3.20
C GLU A 6 -15.34 21.38 3.60
N VAL A 7 -14.31 20.78 3.01
CA VAL A 7 -13.86 19.43 3.38
C VAL A 7 -13.13 19.45 4.73
N GLY A 8 -12.31 20.45 5.00
CA GLY A 8 -11.64 20.64 6.28
C GLY A 8 -12.56 21.06 7.42
N LEU A 9 -13.60 21.87 7.15
CA LEU A 9 -14.59 22.28 8.16
C LEU A 9 -15.54 21.13 8.55
N PHE A 10 -15.80 20.18 7.67
CA PHE A 10 -16.56 18.98 8.02
C PHE A 10 -15.81 18.10 9.04
N PHE A 11 -14.47 18.08 8.98
CA PHE A 11 -13.63 17.34 9.94
C PHE A 11 -13.42 18.06 11.27
N VAL A 12 -13.46 19.40 11.32
CA VAL A 12 -13.11 20.19 12.52
C VAL A 12 -14.34 20.65 13.30
N LYS A 13 -15.50 20.75 12.65
CA LYS A 13 -16.72 21.27 13.29
C LYS A 13 -17.37 20.31 14.28
N ASP A 14 -17.08 19.00 14.20
CA ASP A 14 -17.63 18.01 15.14
C ASP A 14 -16.82 17.82 16.44
N MET A 15 -15.69 18.53 16.62
CA MET A 15 -14.80 18.33 17.77
C MET A 15 -14.65 19.51 18.73
N ALA A 16 -15.33 20.62 18.53
CA ALA A 16 -15.25 21.76 19.42
C ALA A 16 -16.68 22.23 19.82
N GLU A 17 -17.12 21.79 20.96
CA GLU A 17 -17.97 22.49 21.94
C GLU A 17 -18.75 21.50 22.79
N SER A 18 -18.26 21.28 24.00
CA SER A 18 -19.08 20.75 25.09
C SER A 18 -19.52 21.93 25.97
N PRO A 19 -20.77 22.27 26.03
CA PRO A 19 -21.24 23.25 27.02
C PRO A 19 -21.56 22.58 28.37
N VAL A 20 -21.06 23.20 29.40
CA VAL A 20 -21.36 22.90 30.82
C VAL A 20 -22.85 23.07 31.09
N SER A 21 -23.48 22.04 31.62
CA SER A 21 -24.88 21.98 32.00
C SER A 21 -25.06 22.65 33.36
N THR A 22 -25.92 23.67 33.46
CA THR A 22 -26.57 24.11 34.69
C THR A 22 -27.97 23.49 34.75
N HIS A 23 -28.18 22.70 35.78
CA HIS A 23 -29.46 22.08 36.10
C HIS A 23 -30.46 23.10 36.67
N ASP A 24 -31.68 23.06 36.15
CA ASP A 24 -32.87 23.50 36.88
C ASP A 24 -34.05 22.57 36.57
N PRO A 25 -34.76 22.03 37.57
CA PRO A 25 -35.80 21.03 37.37
C PRO A 25 -37.19 21.67 37.46
N LYS A 26 -38.01 21.54 36.41
CA LYS A 26 -39.48 21.40 36.55
C LYS A 26 -40.21 21.24 35.21
N SER A 27 -41.04 20.22 35.23
CA SER A 27 -42.37 20.06 34.61
C SER A 27 -42.50 19.89 33.10
N ASP A 28 -43.01 18.82 32.77
CA ASP A 28 -44.31 18.54 32.14
C ASP A 28 -44.23 17.69 30.88
N ASN A 29 -45.01 16.61 30.88
CA ASN A 29 -45.29 15.71 29.79
C ASN A 29 -45.90 16.44 28.60
N SER A 30 -45.17 16.47 27.51
CA SER A 30 -45.70 16.62 26.15
C SER A 30 -44.72 15.92 25.21
N GLU A 31 -45.22 15.28 24.19
CA GLU A 31 -44.47 14.58 23.12
C GLU A 31 -43.35 15.48 22.58
N SER A 32 -42.24 15.50 23.29
CA SER A 32 -41.06 16.25 22.87
C SER A 32 -40.33 15.44 21.82
N GLY A 33 -40.25 15.96 20.61
CA GLY A 33 -39.36 15.43 19.58
C GLY A 33 -37.93 15.25 20.12
N PRO A 34 -37.09 14.48 19.46
CA PRO A 34 -35.77 14.14 19.96
C PRO A 34 -34.97 15.39 20.33
N THR A 35 -34.31 15.35 21.46
CA THR A 35 -33.45 16.43 21.92
C THR A 35 -32.33 16.72 20.91
N PRO A 36 -31.73 17.91 20.89
CA PRO A 36 -30.62 18.23 20.00
C PRO A 36 -29.46 17.22 20.08
N GLN A 37 -29.28 16.58 21.23
CA GLN A 37 -28.27 15.57 21.48
C GLN A 37 -28.67 14.22 20.86
N GLU A 38 -29.93 13.84 20.96
CA GLU A 38 -30.49 12.65 20.30
C GLU A 38 -30.52 12.81 18.79
N GLN A 39 -30.86 14.01 18.29
CA GLN A 39 -30.81 14.29 16.85
C GLN A 39 -29.38 14.14 16.30
N LYS A 40 -28.36 14.70 16.94
CA LYS A 40 -26.94 14.50 16.56
C LYS A 40 -26.53 13.03 16.59
N GLN A 41 -26.96 12.28 17.60
CA GLN A 41 -26.67 10.85 17.68
C GLN A 41 -27.35 10.06 16.54
N MET A 42 -28.59 10.38 16.22
CA MET A 42 -29.32 9.76 15.11
C MET A 42 -28.68 10.09 13.77
N GLU A 43 -28.30 11.35 13.53
CA GLU A 43 -27.60 11.76 12.31
C GLU A 43 -26.25 11.06 12.15
N SER A 44 -25.48 10.98 13.22
CA SER A 44 -24.20 10.28 13.24
C SER A 44 -24.37 8.78 12.99
N ALA A 45 -25.36 8.14 13.62
CA ALA A 45 -25.67 6.73 13.40
C ALA A 45 -26.13 6.47 11.96
N TYR A 46 -26.94 7.34 11.38
CA TYR A 46 -27.40 7.27 9.99
C TYR A 46 -26.22 7.42 9.01
N ALA A 47 -25.34 8.42 9.24
CA ALA A 47 -24.15 8.63 8.42
C ALA A 47 -23.21 7.40 8.46
N ASN A 48 -23.00 6.83 9.65
CA ASN A 48 -22.19 5.61 9.81
C ASN A 48 -22.80 4.40 9.10
N MET A 49 -24.12 4.23 9.19
CA MET A 49 -24.83 3.16 8.48
C MET A 49 -24.74 3.33 6.98
N LYS A 50 -24.95 4.55 6.46
CA LYS A 50 -24.80 4.86 5.04
C LYS A 50 -23.38 4.58 4.52
N ARG A 51 -22.37 4.99 5.29
CA ARG A 51 -20.96 4.71 4.97
C ARG A 51 -20.69 3.22 4.93
N LYS A 52 -21.16 2.47 5.92
CA LYS A 52 -21.00 1.00 5.94
C LYS A 52 -21.64 0.32 4.73
N MET A 53 -22.83 0.76 4.34
CA MET A 53 -23.50 0.27 3.11
C MET A 53 -22.68 0.58 1.85
N ALA A 54 -22.16 1.81 1.72
CA ALA A 54 -21.31 2.21 0.61
C ALA A 54 -20.04 1.35 0.51
N MET A 55 -19.37 1.10 1.64
CA MET A 55 -18.20 0.22 1.70
C MET A 55 -18.52 -1.21 1.25
N GLN A 56 -19.68 -1.75 1.65
CA GLN A 56 -20.11 -3.08 1.23
C GLN A 56 -20.40 -3.14 -0.29
N GLU A 57 -21.03 -2.11 -0.83
CA GLU A 57 -21.31 -2.04 -2.27
C GLU A 57 -20.03 -1.92 -3.10
N ILE A 58 -19.09 -1.09 -2.67
CA ILE A 58 -17.79 -0.97 -3.33
C ILE A 58 -17.02 -2.28 -3.22
N GLY A 59 -17.03 -2.91 -2.03
CA GLY A 59 -16.40 -4.20 -1.85
C GLY A 59 -16.89 -5.28 -2.81
N LYS A 60 -18.16 -5.25 -3.22
CA LYS A 60 -18.74 -6.19 -4.20
C LYS A 60 -18.29 -5.91 -5.64
N LYS A 61 -17.92 -4.66 -5.97
CA LYS A 61 -17.42 -4.26 -7.30
C LYS A 61 -15.95 -4.60 -7.51
N ILE A 62 -15.26 -4.97 -6.45
CA ILE A 62 -13.84 -5.33 -6.46
C ILE A 62 -13.74 -6.84 -6.25
N LYS A 63 -13.27 -7.57 -7.27
CA LYS A 63 -13.22 -9.04 -7.22
C LYS A 63 -12.21 -9.53 -6.20
N HIS A 64 -10.98 -9.02 -6.28
CA HIS A 64 -9.88 -9.43 -5.41
C HIS A 64 -9.27 -8.24 -4.65
N LYS A 65 -9.06 -8.41 -3.35
CA LYS A 65 -8.51 -7.40 -2.44
C LYS A 65 -7.29 -7.97 -1.74
N ILE A 66 -6.14 -7.40 -2.04
CA ILE A 66 -4.83 -7.88 -1.56
C ILE A 66 -4.22 -6.79 -0.68
N MET A 67 -3.96 -7.12 0.57
CA MET A 67 -3.23 -6.28 1.51
C MET A 67 -1.73 -6.53 1.35
N VAL A 68 -0.91 -5.48 1.31
CA VAL A 68 0.55 -5.60 1.30
C VAL A 68 1.11 -4.97 2.57
N LEU A 69 1.73 -5.79 3.40
CA LEU A 69 2.25 -5.40 4.71
C LEU A 69 3.75 -5.68 4.81
N SER A 70 4.38 -4.98 5.74
CA SER A 70 5.74 -5.29 6.15
C SER A 70 5.90 -5.00 7.64
N GLY A 71 6.68 -5.80 8.33
CA GLY A 71 6.95 -5.58 9.75
C GLY A 71 7.84 -4.37 10.02
N LYS A 72 8.59 -3.90 9.01
CA LYS A 72 9.61 -2.85 9.12
C LYS A 72 9.55 -1.91 7.92
N GLY A 73 9.91 -0.64 8.12
CA GLY A 73 10.13 0.32 7.04
C GLY A 73 11.39 0.03 6.23
N GLY A 74 11.41 0.46 4.96
CA GLY A 74 12.59 0.35 4.10
C GLY A 74 12.82 -1.03 3.47
N VAL A 75 11.87 -1.96 3.56
CA VAL A 75 11.97 -3.29 2.91
C VAL A 75 11.50 -3.29 1.45
N GLY A 76 11.05 -2.15 0.94
CA GLY A 76 10.54 -2.04 -0.43
C GLY A 76 9.08 -2.50 -0.59
N LYS A 77 8.27 -2.38 0.46
CA LYS A 77 6.84 -2.73 0.44
C LYS A 77 6.10 -2.05 -0.72
N SER A 78 6.19 -0.72 -0.84
CA SER A 78 5.51 0.05 -1.91
C SER A 78 6.04 -0.29 -3.30
N THR A 79 7.32 -0.69 -3.44
CA THR A 79 7.87 -1.23 -4.68
C THR A 79 7.19 -2.55 -5.06
N VAL A 80 6.97 -3.43 -4.09
CA VAL A 80 6.26 -4.70 -4.31
C VAL A 80 4.79 -4.43 -4.62
N SER A 81 4.13 -3.51 -3.91
CA SER A 81 2.73 -3.15 -4.15
C SER A 81 2.52 -2.59 -5.56
N THR A 82 3.34 -1.64 -5.97
CA THR A 82 3.28 -1.05 -7.33
C THR A 82 3.65 -2.06 -8.40
N GLY A 83 4.69 -2.87 -8.17
CA GLY A 83 5.10 -3.94 -9.06
C GLY A 83 4.01 -4.98 -9.27
N LEU A 84 3.34 -5.41 -8.20
CA LEU A 84 2.20 -6.34 -8.27
C LEU A 84 1.05 -5.75 -9.09
N ALA A 85 0.67 -4.49 -8.80
CA ALA A 85 -0.42 -3.85 -9.51
C ALA A 85 -0.12 -3.67 -11.01
N LEU A 86 1.09 -3.27 -11.36
CA LEU A 86 1.51 -3.11 -12.76
C LEU A 86 1.58 -4.45 -13.48
N SER A 87 2.08 -5.50 -12.82
CA SER A 87 2.13 -6.85 -13.41
C SER A 87 0.73 -7.40 -13.70
N LEU A 88 -0.24 -7.15 -12.81
CA LEU A 88 -1.62 -7.53 -13.02
C LEU A 88 -2.28 -6.71 -14.14
N ALA A 89 -2.02 -5.39 -14.20
CA ALA A 89 -2.51 -4.54 -15.27
C ALA A 89 -1.93 -4.93 -16.64
N GLN A 90 -0.64 -5.31 -16.69
CA GLN A 90 0.01 -5.83 -17.91
C GLN A 90 -0.65 -7.13 -18.42
N GLN A 91 -1.20 -7.94 -17.53
CA GLN A 91 -1.96 -9.14 -17.87
C GLN A 91 -3.41 -8.83 -18.33
N GLY A 92 -3.79 -7.55 -18.40
CA GLY A 92 -5.09 -7.12 -18.88
C GLY A 92 -6.17 -6.99 -17.79
N HIS A 93 -5.79 -7.07 -16.51
CA HIS A 93 -6.72 -6.87 -15.41
C HIS A 93 -6.96 -5.38 -15.11
N THR A 94 -8.16 -5.07 -14.65
CA THR A 94 -8.48 -3.73 -14.10
C THR A 94 -8.00 -3.65 -12.66
N VAL A 95 -7.05 -2.76 -12.38
CA VAL A 95 -6.35 -2.71 -11.09
C VAL A 95 -6.45 -1.34 -10.43
N GLY A 96 -6.65 -1.34 -9.11
CA GLY A 96 -6.53 -0.17 -8.25
C GLY A 96 -5.43 -0.34 -7.21
N ILE A 97 -4.81 0.76 -6.82
CA ILE A 97 -3.93 0.85 -5.64
C ILE A 97 -4.52 1.85 -4.66
N LEU A 98 -4.66 1.43 -3.42
CA LEU A 98 -4.98 2.28 -2.29
C LEU A 98 -3.76 2.37 -1.38
N ASP A 99 -3.08 3.51 -1.41
CA ASP A 99 -1.92 3.80 -0.56
C ASP A 99 -2.37 4.55 0.69
N ILE A 100 -2.29 3.90 1.81
CA ILE A 100 -2.69 4.44 3.12
C ILE A 100 -1.49 4.77 4.02
N ASP A 101 -0.27 4.71 3.50
CA ASP A 101 0.93 5.15 4.23
C ASP A 101 1.04 6.68 4.20
N ILE A 102 0.64 7.34 5.29
CA ILE A 102 0.73 8.80 5.43
C ILE A 102 2.17 9.26 5.67
N THR A 103 2.99 8.42 6.28
CA THR A 103 4.33 8.79 6.73
C THR A 103 5.37 8.76 5.61
N GLY A 104 5.11 8.00 4.57
CA GLY A 104 5.98 7.89 3.41
C GLY A 104 5.21 7.43 2.18
N PRO A 105 4.27 8.26 1.68
CA PRO A 105 3.38 7.87 0.58
C PRO A 105 4.13 7.91 -0.76
N ASN A 106 4.86 6.84 -1.08
CA ASN A 106 5.73 6.75 -2.24
C ASN A 106 5.00 6.29 -3.52
N VAL A 107 3.81 5.72 -3.40
CA VAL A 107 3.07 5.16 -4.55
C VAL A 107 2.79 6.19 -5.64
N PRO A 108 2.36 7.46 -5.35
CA PRO A 108 2.13 8.45 -6.39
C PRO A 108 3.38 8.70 -7.23
N LYS A 109 4.53 8.90 -6.61
CA LYS A 109 5.80 9.12 -7.31
C LYS A 109 6.16 7.94 -8.20
N MET A 110 6.09 6.72 -7.68
CA MET A 110 6.38 5.49 -8.42
C MET A 110 5.42 5.25 -9.60
N MET A 111 4.21 5.83 -9.53
CA MET A 111 3.18 5.71 -10.56
C MET A 111 3.13 6.91 -11.53
N GLY A 112 4.11 7.81 -11.47
CA GLY A 112 4.17 9.01 -12.33
C GLY A 112 3.07 10.04 -12.03
N LEU A 113 2.61 10.09 -10.78
CA LEU A 113 1.52 10.95 -10.31
C LEU A 113 1.99 12.00 -9.30
N ASP A 114 3.28 12.32 -9.31
CA ASP A 114 3.88 13.30 -8.43
C ASP A 114 3.17 14.67 -8.55
N GLY A 115 2.93 15.34 -7.44
CA GLY A 115 2.20 16.61 -7.40
C GLY A 115 0.71 16.53 -7.74
N LYS A 116 0.14 15.36 -8.01
CA LYS A 116 -1.31 15.19 -8.20
C LYS A 116 -2.05 15.38 -6.88
N ARG A 117 -3.28 15.91 -7.01
CA ARG A 117 -4.19 16.11 -5.88
C ARG A 117 -5.47 15.34 -6.09
N LEU A 118 -6.23 15.13 -5.01
CA LEU A 118 -7.54 14.52 -5.10
C LEU A 118 -8.45 15.31 -6.05
N HIS A 119 -9.07 14.60 -6.96
CA HIS A 119 -10.15 15.12 -7.77
C HIS A 119 -11.49 14.71 -7.17
N VAL A 120 -12.26 15.70 -6.73
CA VAL A 120 -13.59 15.48 -6.14
C VAL A 120 -14.63 16.13 -7.03
N GLU A 121 -15.58 15.34 -7.52
CA GLU A 121 -16.70 15.79 -8.33
C GLU A 121 -18.00 15.23 -7.76
N GLN A 122 -18.99 16.10 -7.54
CA GLN A 122 -20.31 15.73 -6.98
C GLN A 122 -20.22 14.91 -5.67
N GLY A 123 -19.20 15.20 -4.82
CA GLY A 123 -18.99 14.50 -3.55
C GLY A 123 -18.39 13.10 -3.69
N ARG A 124 -17.93 12.72 -4.89
CA ARG A 124 -17.19 11.49 -5.15
C ARG A 124 -15.72 11.77 -5.42
N ILE A 125 -14.86 10.90 -4.92
CA ILE A 125 -13.43 10.96 -5.15
C ILE A 125 -13.09 10.14 -6.39
N HIS A 126 -12.46 10.76 -7.38
CA HIS A 126 -12.03 10.08 -8.59
C HIS A 126 -10.57 9.68 -8.49
N PRO A 127 -10.22 8.39 -8.68
CA PRO A 127 -8.84 7.95 -8.62
C PRO A 127 -8.03 8.54 -9.78
N ALA A 128 -6.78 8.91 -9.49
CA ALA A 128 -5.81 9.29 -10.52
C ALA A 128 -5.44 8.04 -11.34
N GLN A 129 -5.15 8.24 -12.62
CA GLN A 129 -4.67 7.15 -13.48
C GLN A 129 -3.15 7.20 -13.59
N GLY A 130 -2.49 6.18 -13.09
CA GLY A 130 -1.06 5.95 -13.22
C GLY A 130 -0.72 5.11 -14.45
N HIS A 131 0.48 4.55 -14.46
CA HIS A 131 0.96 3.70 -15.54
C HIS A 131 0.01 2.52 -15.81
N LEU A 132 -0.07 2.10 -17.06
CA LEU A 132 -0.92 0.99 -17.54
C LEU A 132 -2.40 1.12 -17.16
N GLY A 133 -2.87 2.36 -16.87
CA GLY A 133 -4.25 2.62 -16.50
C GLY A 133 -4.61 2.19 -15.06
N VAL A 134 -3.63 1.88 -14.24
CA VAL A 134 -3.87 1.56 -12.82
C VAL A 134 -4.47 2.77 -12.11
N LYS A 135 -5.60 2.56 -11.43
CA LYS A 135 -6.27 3.60 -10.65
C LYS A 135 -5.58 3.76 -9.30
N VAL A 136 -5.20 4.97 -8.94
CA VAL A 136 -4.42 5.25 -7.72
C VAL A 136 -5.15 6.24 -6.83
N ILE A 137 -5.28 5.89 -5.57
CA ILE A 137 -5.62 6.78 -4.46
C ILE A 137 -4.51 6.67 -3.42
N SER A 138 -4.02 7.80 -2.96
CA SER A 138 -3.00 7.86 -1.91
C SER A 138 -3.33 8.95 -0.89
N MET A 139 -2.93 8.69 0.35
CA MET A 139 -2.98 9.69 1.41
C MET A 139 -2.12 10.94 1.08
N ALA A 140 -1.11 10.79 0.22
CA ALA A 140 -0.34 11.93 -0.30
C ALA A 140 -1.21 12.99 -0.98
N PHE A 141 -2.26 12.58 -1.67
CA PHE A 141 -3.13 13.50 -2.40
C PHE A 141 -3.94 14.45 -1.49
N LEU A 142 -3.99 14.17 -0.18
CA LEU A 142 -4.58 15.03 0.84
C LEU A 142 -3.60 16.09 1.36
N LEU A 143 -2.31 15.95 1.10
CA LEU A 143 -1.29 16.85 1.60
C LEU A 143 -1.24 18.12 0.72
N GLU A 144 -1.18 19.28 1.35
CA GLU A 144 -1.06 20.56 0.62
C GLU A 144 0.33 20.74 0.02
N ASP A 145 1.33 20.21 0.72
CA ASP A 145 2.74 20.28 0.38
C ASP A 145 3.42 18.99 0.85
N GLU A 146 4.28 18.40 0.02
CA GLU A 146 5.00 17.17 0.32
C GLU A 146 5.98 17.31 1.48
N ASP A 147 6.51 18.52 1.68
CA ASP A 147 7.48 18.84 2.72
C ASP A 147 6.83 19.24 4.05
N THR A 148 5.52 19.41 4.10
CA THR A 148 4.83 19.80 5.33
C THR A 148 4.58 18.59 6.22
N PRO A 149 5.21 18.51 7.41
CA PRO A 149 4.95 17.43 8.34
C PRO A 149 3.52 17.51 8.88
N VAL A 150 2.68 16.58 8.47
CA VAL A 150 1.29 16.52 8.95
C VAL A 150 1.19 15.52 10.09
N VAL A 151 0.83 16.02 11.27
CA VAL A 151 0.56 15.17 12.44
C VAL A 151 -0.91 14.74 12.41
N TRP A 152 -1.19 13.62 11.80
CA TRP A 152 -2.51 13.01 11.85
C TRP A 152 -2.72 12.26 13.17
N ARG A 153 -3.70 12.69 13.94
CA ARG A 153 -4.12 11.91 15.11
C ARG A 153 -4.85 10.65 14.65
N GLY A 154 -4.66 9.54 15.36
CA GLY A 154 -5.22 8.23 14.99
C GLY A 154 -6.68 8.26 14.48
N PRO A 155 -7.65 8.85 15.21
CA PRO A 155 -9.04 8.88 14.76
C PRO A 155 -9.28 9.58 13.42
N ILE A 156 -8.53 10.66 13.12
CA ILE A 156 -8.62 11.39 11.85
C ILE A 156 -8.09 10.54 10.71
N LYS A 157 -6.96 9.87 10.93
CA LYS A 157 -6.33 8.96 9.97
C LYS A 157 -7.27 7.80 9.61
N LEU A 158 -7.82 7.14 10.60
CA LEU A 158 -8.76 6.03 10.38
C LEU A 158 -10.04 6.49 9.67
N GLY A 159 -10.54 7.70 10.00
CA GLY A 159 -11.66 8.31 9.31
C GLY A 159 -11.39 8.56 7.83
N ALA A 160 -10.21 9.06 7.48
CA ALA A 160 -9.79 9.28 6.09
C ALA A 160 -9.69 7.95 5.31
N ILE A 161 -9.14 6.91 5.92
CA ILE A 161 -9.08 5.57 5.31
C ILE A 161 -10.50 5.06 5.00
N GLN A 162 -11.41 5.15 5.96
CA GLN A 162 -12.80 4.76 5.76
C GLN A 162 -13.49 5.57 4.66
N GLN A 163 -13.17 6.86 4.57
CA GLN A 163 -13.69 7.72 3.52
C GLN A 163 -13.14 7.32 2.14
N PHE A 164 -11.86 7.03 2.02
CA PHE A 164 -11.28 6.53 0.77
C PHE A 164 -11.87 5.20 0.33
N ILE A 165 -12.24 4.34 1.25
CA ILE A 165 -12.94 3.10 0.91
C ILE A 165 -14.37 3.40 0.46
N ALA A 166 -15.10 4.32 1.11
CA ALA A 166 -16.53 4.54 0.90
C ALA A 166 -16.85 5.51 -0.26
N ASP A 167 -16.03 6.54 -0.48
CA ASP A 167 -16.36 7.68 -1.34
C ASP A 167 -15.58 7.67 -2.67
N VAL A 168 -14.59 6.78 -2.81
CA VAL A 168 -13.84 6.65 -4.06
C VAL A 168 -14.65 5.90 -5.11
N GLU A 169 -14.73 6.48 -6.30
CA GLU A 169 -15.39 5.87 -7.44
C GLU A 169 -14.43 4.93 -8.19
N TRP A 170 -14.16 3.79 -7.58
CA TRP A 170 -13.29 2.77 -8.17
C TRP A 170 -13.85 2.19 -9.47
N GLY A 171 -15.20 2.14 -9.60
CA GLY A 171 -15.84 1.33 -10.63
C GLY A 171 -15.64 -0.16 -10.37
N GLU A 172 -15.73 -0.96 -11.43
CA GLU A 172 -15.40 -2.39 -11.33
C GLU A 172 -13.89 -2.57 -11.41
N LEU A 173 -13.35 -3.36 -10.48
CA LEU A 173 -11.94 -3.75 -10.44
C LEU A 173 -11.82 -5.26 -10.37
N ASP A 174 -10.84 -5.81 -11.09
CA ASP A 174 -10.42 -7.19 -10.86
C ASP A 174 -9.58 -7.27 -9.59
N TYR A 175 -8.69 -6.30 -9.34
CA TYR A 175 -7.82 -6.29 -8.18
C TYR A 175 -7.74 -4.91 -7.53
N LEU A 176 -7.77 -4.88 -6.20
CA LEU A 176 -7.38 -3.73 -5.37
C LEU A 176 -6.17 -4.13 -4.52
N VAL A 177 -5.04 -3.52 -4.77
CA VAL A 177 -3.83 -3.66 -3.95
C VAL A 177 -3.82 -2.55 -2.92
N ILE A 178 -3.68 -2.90 -1.65
CA ILE A 178 -3.71 -1.93 -0.55
C ILE A 178 -2.33 -1.89 0.09
N ASP A 179 -1.64 -0.76 -0.05
CA ASP A 179 -0.31 -0.51 0.50
C ASP A 179 -0.41 0.12 1.88
N PHE A 180 0.08 -0.58 2.92
CA PHE A 180 -0.03 -0.17 4.31
C PHE A 180 1.24 0.53 4.81
N PRO A 181 1.17 1.34 5.87
CA PRO A 181 2.36 1.75 6.60
C PRO A 181 3.09 0.54 7.20
N PRO A 182 4.40 0.66 7.47
CA PRO A 182 5.15 -0.42 8.09
C PRO A 182 4.69 -0.70 9.53
N GLY A 183 4.79 -1.95 9.94
CA GLY A 183 4.42 -2.40 11.28
C GLY A 183 2.99 -2.93 11.40
N THR A 184 2.60 -3.19 12.65
CA THR A 184 1.27 -3.73 13.02
C THR A 184 0.47 -2.65 13.73
N SER A 185 -0.04 -1.68 12.98
CA SER A 185 -0.81 -0.54 13.47
C SER A 185 -2.34 -0.73 13.28
N ASP A 186 -3.13 0.31 13.56
CA ASP A 186 -4.60 0.21 13.51
C ASP A 186 -5.18 0.24 12.09
N GLU A 187 -4.39 0.66 11.10
CA GLU A 187 -4.84 0.81 9.72
C GLU A 187 -5.25 -0.53 9.08
N PRO A 188 -4.46 -1.61 9.17
CA PRO A 188 -4.86 -2.92 8.65
C PRO A 188 -6.15 -3.43 9.27
N LEU A 189 -6.35 -3.21 10.58
CA LEU A 189 -7.59 -3.58 11.27
C LEU A 189 -8.78 -2.79 10.74
N THR A 190 -8.61 -1.48 10.54
CA THR A 190 -9.66 -0.60 10.00
C THR A 190 -10.07 -1.05 8.60
N VAL A 191 -9.13 -1.37 7.73
CA VAL A 191 -9.41 -1.87 6.37
C VAL A 191 -10.10 -3.21 6.43
N ALA A 192 -9.61 -4.16 7.23
CA ALA A 192 -10.21 -5.49 7.38
C ALA A 192 -11.65 -5.44 7.90
N GLN A 193 -11.98 -4.45 8.74
CA GLN A 193 -13.34 -4.23 9.23
C GLN A 193 -14.24 -3.48 8.23
N SER A 194 -13.65 -2.72 7.32
CA SER A 194 -14.36 -1.86 6.38
C SER A 194 -14.63 -2.50 5.02
N LEU A 195 -13.70 -3.33 4.54
CA LEU A 195 -13.84 -4.06 3.28
C LEU A 195 -14.22 -5.52 3.53
N PRO A 196 -15.34 -5.99 2.98
CA PRO A 196 -15.68 -7.40 3.04
C PRO A 196 -14.78 -8.23 2.12
N ASP A 197 -14.64 -9.52 2.44
CA ASP A 197 -14.05 -10.53 1.57
C ASP A 197 -12.64 -10.16 1.06
N ILE A 198 -11.74 -9.81 2.00
CA ILE A 198 -10.32 -9.63 1.67
C ILE A 198 -9.73 -11.01 1.40
N ASP A 199 -9.13 -11.18 0.21
CA ASP A 199 -8.56 -12.48 -0.21
C ASP A 199 -7.36 -12.87 0.64
N GLY A 200 -6.55 -11.90 1.06
CA GLY A 200 -5.43 -12.14 1.95
C GLY A 200 -4.38 -11.05 1.92
N MET A 201 -3.25 -11.35 2.57
CA MET A 201 -2.13 -10.42 2.66
C MET A 201 -0.83 -11.00 2.14
N VAL A 202 -0.04 -10.15 1.49
CA VAL A 202 1.33 -10.40 1.09
C VAL A 202 2.25 -9.72 2.12
N ILE A 203 3.16 -10.48 2.69
CA ILE A 203 4.16 -9.97 3.64
C ILE A 203 5.47 -9.74 2.90
N VAL A 204 5.94 -8.50 2.91
CA VAL A 204 7.22 -8.12 2.31
C VAL A 204 8.30 -8.05 3.38
N THR A 205 9.40 -8.71 3.14
CA THR A 205 10.58 -8.71 4.01
C THR A 205 11.88 -8.56 3.21
N THR A 206 12.99 -8.41 3.93
CA THR A 206 14.34 -8.54 3.39
C THR A 206 15.06 -9.68 4.11
N PRO A 207 16.13 -10.26 3.56
CA PRO A 207 16.77 -11.44 4.16
C PRO A 207 17.53 -11.17 5.47
N GLN A 208 17.53 -9.93 5.94
CA GLN A 208 18.19 -9.53 7.18
C GLN A 208 17.45 -10.05 8.42
N ASP A 209 18.14 -10.66 9.38
CA ASP A 209 17.55 -11.25 10.59
C ASP A 209 16.62 -10.30 11.35
N VAL A 210 16.95 -9.00 11.42
CA VAL A 210 16.10 -7.99 12.06
C VAL A 210 14.78 -7.81 11.33
N ALA A 211 14.76 -7.84 9.98
CA ALA A 211 13.54 -7.71 9.20
C ALA A 211 12.66 -8.97 9.34
N LEU A 212 13.28 -10.14 9.46
CA LEU A 212 12.59 -11.41 9.66
C LEU A 212 11.83 -11.47 11.00
N LEU A 213 12.41 -10.93 12.07
CA LEU A 213 11.74 -10.83 13.37
C LEU A 213 10.44 -10.01 13.28
N ASP A 214 10.45 -8.92 12.54
CA ASP A 214 9.27 -8.07 12.39
C ASP A 214 8.26 -8.68 11.40
N SER A 215 8.71 -9.41 10.38
CA SER A 215 7.84 -10.16 9.48
C SER A 215 7.06 -11.27 10.18
N ARG A 216 7.69 -11.96 11.15
CA ARG A 216 7.03 -12.93 12.01
C ARG A 216 5.84 -12.32 12.77
N LYS A 217 6.02 -11.09 13.31
CA LYS A 217 4.93 -10.35 13.96
C LYS A 217 3.80 -10.04 12.98
N SER A 218 4.13 -9.68 11.74
CA SER A 218 3.12 -9.40 10.71
C SER A 218 2.33 -10.65 10.32
N ILE A 219 2.98 -11.82 10.24
CA ILE A 219 2.30 -13.10 10.00
C ILE A 219 1.36 -13.43 11.17
N THR A 220 1.81 -13.35 12.41
CA THR A 220 0.96 -13.58 13.60
C THR A 220 -0.19 -12.57 13.68
N PHE A 221 0.05 -11.32 13.26
CA PHE A 221 -0.98 -10.28 13.24
C PHE A 221 -2.13 -10.62 12.27
N SER A 222 -1.86 -11.37 11.19
CA SER A 222 -2.88 -11.83 10.24
C SER A 222 -4.01 -12.62 10.92
N GLU A 223 -3.67 -13.43 11.90
CA GLU A 223 -4.64 -14.21 12.69
C GLU A 223 -5.63 -13.28 13.43
N SER A 224 -5.10 -12.19 14.02
CA SER A 224 -5.91 -11.19 14.72
C SER A 224 -6.86 -10.44 13.77
N LEU A 225 -6.43 -10.25 12.52
CA LEU A 225 -7.24 -9.64 11.46
C LEU A 225 -8.24 -10.62 10.84
N LYS A 226 -8.05 -11.93 11.04
CA LYS A 226 -8.77 -13.00 10.34
C LYS A 226 -8.62 -12.91 8.81
N VAL A 227 -7.46 -12.46 8.34
CA VAL A 227 -7.13 -12.34 6.94
C VAL A 227 -5.99 -13.32 6.66
N PRO A 228 -6.14 -14.25 5.72
CA PRO A 228 -5.11 -15.25 5.45
C PRO A 228 -3.85 -14.62 4.86
N VAL A 229 -2.69 -15.22 5.12
CA VAL A 229 -1.44 -14.84 4.45
C VAL A 229 -1.39 -15.55 3.10
N ILE A 230 -1.43 -14.78 2.00
CA ILE A 230 -1.24 -15.28 0.62
C ILE A 230 0.18 -15.80 0.47
N GLY A 231 1.14 -15.08 1.05
CA GLY A 231 2.52 -15.53 1.12
C GLY A 231 3.51 -14.42 1.46
N VAL A 232 4.78 -14.83 1.49
CA VAL A 232 5.94 -13.98 1.81
C VAL A 232 6.72 -13.69 0.54
N VAL A 233 7.09 -12.42 0.33
CA VAL A 233 8.03 -11.96 -0.69
C VAL A 233 9.31 -11.50 -0.01
N GLU A 234 10.44 -12.09 -0.37
CA GLU A 234 11.76 -11.61 0.05
C GLU A 234 12.28 -10.61 -0.97
N ASN A 235 12.39 -9.36 -0.60
CA ASN A 235 12.95 -8.30 -1.45
C ASN A 235 14.41 -8.03 -1.10
N MET A 236 15.17 -7.48 -2.03
CA MET A 236 16.60 -7.21 -1.92
C MET A 236 17.42 -8.50 -1.65
N SER A 237 17.00 -9.63 -2.23
CA SER A 237 17.63 -10.93 -2.09
C SER A 237 18.76 -11.06 -3.09
N GLY A 238 19.96 -10.65 -2.67
CA GLY A 238 21.15 -10.66 -3.49
C GLY A 238 21.21 -9.51 -4.51
N TYR A 239 22.38 -9.37 -5.13
CA TYR A 239 22.64 -8.40 -6.20
C TYR A 239 23.20 -9.11 -7.42
N THR A 240 22.49 -9.05 -8.53
CA THR A 240 22.90 -9.68 -9.77
C THR A 240 23.75 -8.73 -10.60
N ILE A 241 24.98 -9.14 -10.87
CA ILE A 241 25.90 -8.47 -11.79
C ILE A 241 25.88 -9.23 -13.11
N GLN A 242 25.62 -8.50 -14.19
CA GLN A 242 25.69 -9.00 -15.55
C GLN A 242 26.75 -8.25 -16.32
N GLY A 243 27.45 -8.95 -17.22
CA GLY A 243 28.48 -8.31 -18.01
C GLY A 243 28.92 -9.18 -19.20
N LYS A 244 29.86 -8.66 -19.97
CA LYS A 244 30.49 -9.36 -21.11
C LYS A 244 31.99 -9.34 -20.97
N ALA A 245 32.61 -10.48 -21.31
CA ALA A 245 34.05 -10.62 -21.47
C ALA A 245 34.32 -11.52 -22.68
N SER A 246 35.55 -12.01 -22.86
CA SER A 246 35.83 -12.95 -23.94
C SER A 246 35.02 -14.24 -23.79
N PRO A 247 34.50 -14.83 -24.87
CA PRO A 247 33.79 -16.11 -24.79
C PRO A 247 34.63 -17.20 -24.09
N ASN A 248 33.93 -18.02 -23.30
CA ASN A 248 34.53 -19.14 -22.56
C ASN A 248 35.74 -18.75 -21.70
N SER A 249 35.76 -17.51 -21.16
CA SER A 249 36.84 -17.02 -20.31
C SER A 249 36.42 -16.99 -18.83
N GLU A 250 37.38 -17.17 -17.94
CA GLU A 250 37.15 -16.97 -16.51
C GLU A 250 37.13 -15.50 -16.15
N VAL A 251 36.09 -15.09 -15.44
CA VAL A 251 35.92 -13.75 -14.86
C VAL A 251 35.88 -13.87 -13.34
N GLU A 252 36.66 -13.05 -12.68
CA GLU A 252 36.69 -12.98 -11.21
C GLU A 252 35.98 -11.73 -10.74
N ILE A 253 34.98 -11.89 -9.87
CA ILE A 253 34.26 -10.80 -9.24
C ILE A 253 34.47 -10.86 -7.74
N TYR A 254 34.82 -9.73 -7.15
CA TYR A 254 35.02 -9.61 -5.72
C TYR A 254 33.81 -8.93 -5.11
N GLY A 255 33.09 -9.64 -4.24
CA GLY A 255 31.97 -9.10 -3.49
C GLY A 255 32.42 -8.08 -2.40
N PRO A 256 31.48 -7.34 -1.80
CA PRO A 256 31.78 -6.35 -0.74
C PRO A 256 32.50 -6.95 0.47
N SER A 257 32.33 -8.23 0.74
CA SER A 257 33.02 -8.98 1.80
C SER A 257 34.44 -9.42 1.42
N GLY A 258 34.91 -9.09 0.22
CA GLY A 258 36.18 -9.60 -0.32
C GLY A 258 36.11 -11.04 -0.82
N LYS A 259 34.94 -11.67 -0.76
CA LYS A 259 34.75 -13.04 -1.28
C LYS A 259 34.85 -13.01 -2.82
N LYS A 260 35.69 -13.89 -3.33
CA LYS A 260 35.90 -14.08 -4.76
C LYS A 260 34.82 -15.00 -5.33
N HIS A 261 34.23 -14.58 -6.42
CA HIS A 261 33.30 -15.37 -7.25
C HIS A 261 33.94 -15.56 -8.61
N GLY A 262 34.29 -16.79 -8.94
CA GLY A 262 34.72 -17.17 -10.28
C GLY A 262 33.52 -17.58 -11.12
N ILE A 263 33.43 -17.08 -12.32
CA ILE A 263 32.38 -17.45 -13.29
C ILE A 263 33.02 -17.59 -14.69
N THR A 264 32.56 -18.56 -15.45
CA THR A 264 32.93 -18.71 -16.85
C THR A 264 31.88 -18.07 -17.73
N THR A 265 32.29 -17.23 -18.67
CA THR A 265 31.39 -16.64 -19.67
C THR A 265 30.87 -17.71 -20.63
N ASP A 266 29.67 -17.46 -21.14
CA ASP A 266 29.08 -18.31 -22.19
C ASP A 266 29.78 -18.14 -23.58
N ASP A 267 29.26 -18.85 -24.61
CA ASP A 267 29.75 -18.77 -25.97
C ASP A 267 29.63 -17.37 -26.60
N ASN A 268 28.75 -16.50 -26.05
CA ASN A 268 28.58 -15.11 -26.45
C ASN A 268 29.42 -14.14 -25.61
N GLY A 269 30.20 -14.65 -24.68
CA GLY A 269 30.99 -13.88 -23.73
C GLY A 269 30.20 -13.26 -22.62
N SER A 270 28.92 -13.63 -22.42
CA SER A 270 28.04 -13.07 -21.36
C SER A 270 28.22 -13.84 -20.05
N PHE A 271 28.08 -13.13 -18.93
CA PHE A 271 28.03 -13.75 -17.62
C PHE A 271 26.97 -13.08 -16.73
N SER A 272 26.45 -13.84 -15.76
CA SER A 272 25.58 -13.37 -14.71
C SER A 272 25.98 -14.02 -13.40
N VAL A 273 26.15 -13.22 -12.34
CA VAL A 273 26.46 -13.71 -11.01
C VAL A 273 25.65 -12.95 -9.96
N THR A 274 25.05 -13.67 -9.03
CA THR A 274 24.34 -13.06 -7.90
C THR A 274 25.23 -13.05 -6.69
N LEU A 275 25.51 -11.85 -6.18
CA LEU A 275 26.28 -11.62 -4.97
C LEU A 275 25.34 -11.55 -3.77
N ASP A 276 25.77 -12.18 -2.69
CA ASP A 276 25.11 -12.05 -1.39
C ASP A 276 25.53 -10.74 -0.73
N ILE A 277 24.61 -9.77 -0.65
CA ILE A 277 24.84 -8.48 0.00
C ILE A 277 24.28 -8.48 1.43
N PHE A 278 23.08 -9.08 1.61
CA PHE A 278 22.32 -9.02 2.86
C PHE A 278 21.92 -10.40 3.41
N LYS A 279 22.54 -11.49 2.98
CA LYS A 279 22.06 -12.86 3.10
C LYS A 279 20.98 -13.18 2.05
N GLN A 280 20.52 -14.43 2.00
CA GLN A 280 19.46 -14.92 1.13
C GLN A 280 18.66 -16.00 1.85
N GLY A 281 17.39 -16.16 1.47
CA GLY A 281 16.55 -17.27 1.90
C GLY A 281 15.95 -17.13 3.30
N GLY A 282 16.14 -16.00 4.00
CA GLY A 282 15.55 -15.79 5.31
C GLY A 282 14.01 -15.68 5.25
N GLY A 283 13.47 -15.03 4.22
CA GLY A 283 12.03 -14.95 3.99
C GLY A 283 11.43 -16.31 3.70
N LYS A 284 12.13 -17.16 2.92
CA LYS A 284 11.71 -18.52 2.65
C LYS A 284 11.68 -19.36 3.92
N ALA A 285 12.75 -19.32 4.73
CA ALA A 285 12.81 -20.03 6.00
C ALA A 285 11.70 -19.57 6.97
N THR A 286 11.39 -18.27 7.00
CA THR A 286 10.28 -17.72 7.80
C THR A 286 8.93 -18.24 7.29
N ALA A 287 8.71 -18.26 5.99
CA ALA A 287 7.48 -18.79 5.41
C ALA A 287 7.28 -20.27 5.75
N GLU A 288 8.33 -21.09 5.65
CA GLU A 288 8.32 -22.51 6.02
C GLU A 288 8.04 -22.70 7.51
N GLU A 289 8.64 -21.92 8.40
CA GLU A 289 8.44 -21.98 9.84
C GLU A 289 6.98 -21.71 10.26
N PHE A 290 6.33 -20.75 9.58
CA PHE A 290 4.94 -20.39 9.87
C PHE A 290 3.92 -21.14 8.99
N GLY A 291 4.36 -22.04 8.13
CA GLY A 291 3.48 -22.81 7.25
C GLY A 291 2.71 -21.96 6.24
N VAL A 292 3.26 -20.81 5.83
CA VAL A 292 2.67 -19.91 4.83
C VAL A 292 3.43 -20.03 3.52
N PRO A 293 2.79 -19.75 2.35
CA PRO A 293 3.48 -19.83 1.06
C PRO A 293 4.66 -18.86 0.96
N PHE A 294 5.74 -19.27 0.31
CA PHE A 294 6.80 -18.40 -0.16
C PHE A 294 6.53 -18.06 -1.63
N LEU A 295 6.28 -16.78 -1.94
CA LEU A 295 5.93 -16.33 -3.29
C LEU A 295 7.16 -16.14 -4.19
N GLY A 296 8.29 -15.86 -3.59
CA GLY A 296 9.53 -15.67 -4.33
C GLY A 296 10.44 -14.61 -3.74
N GLU A 297 11.57 -14.44 -4.41
CA GLU A 297 12.58 -13.44 -4.05
C GLU A 297 12.79 -12.45 -5.20
N LEU A 298 13.02 -11.20 -4.85
CA LEU A 298 13.32 -10.12 -5.77
C LEU A 298 14.76 -9.66 -5.49
N PRO A 299 15.64 -9.66 -6.51
CA PRO A 299 17.00 -9.21 -6.32
C PRO A 299 17.05 -7.70 -6.06
N PHE A 300 18.12 -7.25 -5.41
CA PHE A 300 18.42 -5.82 -5.38
C PHE A 300 18.80 -5.37 -6.80
N ASP A 301 17.98 -4.48 -7.35
CA ASP A 301 18.19 -3.95 -8.70
C ASP A 301 18.15 -2.41 -8.64
N PRO A 302 19.28 -1.73 -8.90
CA PRO A 302 19.34 -0.27 -8.98
C PRO A 302 18.37 0.35 -9.99
N GLY A 303 17.92 -0.43 -10.99
CA GLY A 303 16.93 0.01 -11.96
C GLY A 303 15.55 0.23 -11.35
N PHE A 304 15.17 -0.56 -10.33
CA PHE A 304 13.91 -0.31 -9.60
C PHE A 304 13.97 1.00 -8.80
N VAL A 305 15.13 1.30 -8.19
CA VAL A 305 15.32 2.55 -7.45
C VAL A 305 15.19 3.75 -8.38
N ARG A 306 15.97 3.75 -9.47
CA ARG A 306 15.93 4.83 -10.47
C ARG A 306 14.54 4.98 -11.08
N GLY A 307 13.95 3.88 -11.51
CA GLY A 307 12.59 3.91 -12.09
C GLY A 307 11.55 4.45 -11.12
N GLY A 308 11.64 4.11 -9.82
CA GLY A 308 10.77 4.67 -8.78
C GLY A 308 10.99 6.17 -8.58
N ASP A 309 12.24 6.63 -8.56
CA ASP A 309 12.59 8.04 -8.40
C ASP A 309 12.18 8.89 -9.62
N ASP A 310 12.29 8.34 -10.82
CA ASP A 310 11.92 8.99 -12.08
C ASP A 310 10.42 8.89 -12.38
N GLY A 311 9.65 8.17 -11.56
CA GLY A 311 8.23 7.90 -11.81
C GLY A 311 7.98 6.98 -13.02
N VAL A 312 8.98 6.22 -13.45
CA VAL A 312 8.90 5.27 -14.57
C VAL A 312 9.24 3.87 -14.06
N HIS A 313 8.22 3.10 -13.77
CA HIS A 313 8.42 1.77 -13.18
C HIS A 313 9.15 0.82 -14.14
N ARG A 314 10.12 0.05 -13.64
CA ARG A 314 10.95 -0.84 -14.46
C ARG A 314 10.15 -1.91 -15.24
N ILE A 315 9.04 -2.37 -14.69
CA ILE A 315 8.14 -3.29 -15.41
C ILE A 315 7.67 -2.68 -16.73
N CYS A 316 7.39 -1.37 -16.75
CA CYS A 316 6.99 -0.67 -17.97
C CYS A 316 8.14 -0.56 -18.98
N LEU A 317 9.40 -0.43 -18.49
CA LEU A 317 10.59 -0.30 -19.35
C LEU A 317 10.98 -1.62 -19.98
N LEU A 318 10.89 -2.73 -19.27
CA LEU A 318 11.23 -4.06 -19.81
C LEU A 318 10.29 -4.46 -20.94
N TYR A 319 9.02 -4.08 -20.87
CA TYR A 319 8.03 -4.38 -21.91
C TYR A 319 8.23 -3.56 -23.19
N THR A 320 8.73 -2.32 -23.08
CA THR A 320 9.00 -1.48 -24.26
C THR A 320 10.27 -1.87 -25.00
N SER A 321 11.24 -2.53 -24.36
CA SER A 321 12.46 -2.99 -25.00
C SER A 321 12.26 -4.27 -25.81
N ASP A 322 11.42 -5.18 -25.32
CA ASP A 322 11.15 -6.44 -26.04
C ASP A 322 10.24 -6.24 -27.27
N ALA A 323 9.43 -5.15 -27.28
CA ALA A 323 8.58 -4.79 -28.41
C ALA A 323 9.32 -4.01 -29.53
N ALA A 324 10.55 -3.58 -29.28
CA ALA A 324 11.37 -2.86 -30.25
C ALA A 324 12.33 -3.78 -31.04
N ASP A 325 12.45 -5.05 -30.62
CA ASP A 325 13.32 -6.06 -31.24
C ASP A 325 12.54 -7.12 -32.07
N GLU A 326 11.19 -6.96 -32.19
CA GLU A 326 10.34 -7.67 -33.16
C GLU A 326 9.96 -6.72 -34.34
#